data_d1528381d88508bb419c3fd3fcbb0717
#
_entry.id   d1528381d88508bb419c3fd3fcbb0717
#
_cell.length_a   1.000
_cell.length_b   1.000
_cell.length_c   1.000
_cell.angle_alpha   90.00
_cell.angle_beta   90.00
_cell.angle_gamma   90.00
#
_symmetry.space_group_name_H-M   'P 1'
#
loop_
_entity.id
_entity.type
_entity.pdbx_description
1 polymer ?
#
loop_
_entity_poly.entity_id
_entity_poly.type
_entity_poly.pdbx_seq_one_letter_code
_entity_poly.pdbx_strand_id
1 'polypeptide(L)'
;MAENKGRQGGHGPGGPGARGGYQKPKDAKRTMLRLMKYISGKKWLLVIVFLCVIISSVASIAGTYLIRPVLNELVGGGSLSDKLVYLAKMLAVMACVFLLGAVCTYAQSAIMAQLAHRGTNKLRAELFDKMQDLPLNFYDKHTHGELMSRFSNDADYVQQMLEQSIVSVFSSALLFVGIVAVMLFTCAPLFLVTLFVLAASFFAIRIIGGRSRKLYQRQQQALGEMNGNIQEMIEGLRVVKAFTHEDAARARFDELNDAYFDVAKDANFYATAMMPIVGNVMNIGYAITSIVGGLFAFGGILDLGGLAVYLQYGRQVSQPMSQVSQQMTALLSALAGAERIFEIIDMQPEVDDGKVTLVRAQKDENGAISENTGSERYHTWAWKVPRSSRLVLVPVMVEPDGSPVELGQAVREGGALRMLPPNEDSPEGIWVRAERDGTLTEVTDLASLASHGWAWKYPDRQGSSTLHIIRGSVRNVPGEDYCLTELKGAVRLNDVCFSYVPEKPILKHVSVYANPGQKIAFVGSTGAGKTTITNLINRFYEIDSGMI
;
A
#
# COMPACT_ATOMS: atom_id res chain seq x y z
N MET A 1 -44.52 -20.02 20.57
CA MET A 1 -43.48 -20.53 19.67
C MET A 1 -42.98 -19.33 18.87
N ALA A 2 -41.85 -18.80 19.23
CA ALA A 2 -41.24 -17.59 18.63
C ALA A 2 -40.18 -18.02 17.63
N GLU A 3 -40.38 -17.67 16.38
CA GLU A 3 -39.48 -17.98 15.27
C GLU A 3 -38.49 -16.84 15.07
N ASN A 4 -37.24 -17.14 15.30
CA ASN A 4 -36.11 -16.24 15.26
C ASN A 4 -35.66 -16.11 13.80
N LYS A 5 -36.03 -15.02 13.09
CA LYS A 5 -35.52 -14.72 11.75
C LYS A 5 -34.19 -13.94 11.84
N GLY A 6 -33.11 -14.65 11.62
CA GLY A 6 -31.77 -14.07 11.46
C GLY A 6 -31.72 -13.07 10.29
N ARG A 7 -31.33 -11.84 10.59
CA ARG A 7 -30.98 -10.81 9.61
C ARG A 7 -29.66 -11.17 8.93
N GLN A 8 -29.74 -11.69 7.73
CA GLN A 8 -28.60 -11.70 6.81
C GLN A 8 -28.38 -10.27 6.31
N GLY A 9 -27.26 -9.67 6.73
CA GLY A 9 -26.80 -8.39 6.21
C GLY A 9 -26.28 -8.55 4.79
N GLY A 10 -27.03 -8.07 3.81
CA GLY A 10 -26.57 -7.95 2.44
C GLY A 10 -25.44 -6.93 2.35
N HIS A 11 -24.26 -7.36 1.93
CA HIS A 11 -23.17 -6.47 1.49
C HIS A 11 -23.53 -5.99 0.08
N GLY A 12 -24.10 -4.79 -0.02
CA GLY A 12 -24.18 -4.06 -1.29
C GLY A 12 -22.78 -3.58 -1.69
N PRO A 13 -22.46 -3.51 -2.99
CA PRO A 13 -21.18 -2.99 -3.46
C PRO A 13 -21.09 -1.50 -3.12
N GLY A 14 -20.22 -1.14 -2.16
CA GLY A 14 -19.95 0.23 -1.77
C GLY A 14 -19.30 0.98 -2.93
N GLY A 15 -19.95 2.04 -3.41
CA GLY A 15 -19.44 2.94 -4.45
C GLY A 15 -18.12 3.61 -4.07
N PRO A 16 -17.32 4.06 -5.04
CA PRO A 16 -15.92 4.49 -4.86
C PRO A 16 -15.70 5.85 -4.18
N GLY A 17 -16.70 6.41 -3.45
CA GLY A 17 -16.62 7.76 -2.89
C GLY A 17 -16.57 7.93 -1.36
N ALA A 18 -16.80 6.89 -0.55
CA ALA A 18 -17.13 7.07 0.87
C ALA A 18 -16.16 6.42 1.88
N ARG A 19 -14.92 6.09 1.53
CA ARG A 19 -13.94 5.48 2.45
C ARG A 19 -12.84 6.43 2.97
N GLY A 20 -13.14 7.72 3.10
CA GLY A 20 -12.32 8.68 3.85
C GLY A 20 -12.49 8.61 5.37
N GLY A 21 -13.10 7.57 5.93
CA GLY A 21 -13.20 7.33 7.35
C GLY A 21 -11.82 7.00 7.94
N TYR A 22 -11.46 7.73 9.00
CA TYR A 22 -10.27 7.55 9.82
C TYR A 22 -10.10 6.08 10.23
N GLN A 23 -9.34 5.32 9.46
CA GLN A 23 -9.00 3.94 9.81
C GLN A 23 -7.85 3.99 10.82
N LYS A 24 -8.09 3.48 12.01
CA LYS A 24 -7.01 3.31 12.99
C LYS A 24 -6.03 2.28 12.47
N PRO A 25 -4.71 2.51 12.59
CA PRO A 25 -3.70 1.51 12.25
C PRO A 25 -3.91 0.24 13.09
N LYS A 26 -3.75 -0.92 12.47
CA LYS A 26 -3.88 -2.24 13.11
C LYS A 26 -2.71 -2.50 14.07
N ASP A 27 -1.47 -2.17 13.62
CA ASP A 27 -0.23 -2.32 14.39
C ASP A 27 0.68 -1.11 14.23
N ALA A 28 0.31 -0.01 14.92
CA ALA A 28 1.04 1.26 14.87
C ALA A 28 2.52 1.14 15.27
N LYS A 29 2.85 0.27 16.24
CA LYS A 29 4.23 0.11 16.73
C LYS A 29 5.13 -0.55 15.69
N ARG A 30 4.67 -1.64 15.07
CA ARG A 30 5.42 -2.38 14.04
C ARG A 30 5.62 -1.50 12.82
N THR A 31 4.57 -0.81 12.37
CA THR A 31 4.59 0.11 11.22
C THR A 31 5.55 1.27 11.46
N MET A 32 5.51 1.91 12.64
CA MET A 32 6.44 2.96 13.02
C MET A 32 7.91 2.47 13.00
N LEU A 33 8.19 1.31 13.59
CA LEU A 33 9.55 0.75 13.61
C LEU A 33 10.06 0.44 12.19
N ARG A 34 9.16 -0.02 11.31
CA ARG A 34 9.49 -0.28 9.90
C ARG A 34 9.78 1.02 9.16
N LEU A 35 8.96 2.06 9.33
CA LEU A 35 9.20 3.39 8.74
C LEU A 35 10.51 4.02 9.22
N MET A 36 10.84 3.87 10.49
CA MET A 36 12.11 4.37 11.01
C MET A 36 13.33 3.76 10.34
N LYS A 37 13.23 2.53 9.78
CA LYS A 37 14.33 1.92 9.00
C LYS A 37 14.62 2.67 7.70
N TYR A 38 13.62 3.29 7.07
CA TYR A 38 13.79 4.06 5.83
C TYR A 38 14.62 5.33 6.02
N ILE A 39 14.55 5.94 7.22
CA ILE A 39 15.31 7.15 7.56
C ILE A 39 16.60 6.84 8.34
N SER A 40 16.75 5.61 8.86
CA SER A 40 17.87 5.23 9.73
C SER A 40 19.21 5.00 9.02
N GLY A 41 19.29 5.18 7.71
CA GLY A 41 20.53 5.00 6.94
C GLY A 41 21.71 5.87 7.40
N LYS A 42 21.42 6.99 8.10
CA LYS A 42 22.41 7.89 8.72
C LYS A 42 22.00 8.21 10.16
N LYS A 43 22.13 7.23 11.05
CA LYS A 43 21.70 7.33 12.48
C LYS A 43 22.27 8.55 13.21
N TRP A 44 23.50 8.97 12.90
CA TRP A 44 24.13 10.15 13.50
C TRP A 44 23.38 11.47 13.20
N LEU A 45 22.73 11.58 12.00
CA LEU A 45 21.92 12.76 11.68
C LEU A 45 20.68 12.85 12.57
N LEU A 46 20.06 11.71 12.90
CA LEU A 46 18.93 11.68 13.84
C LEU A 46 19.37 12.11 15.24
N VAL A 47 20.56 11.70 15.68
CA VAL A 47 21.12 12.15 16.97
C VAL A 47 21.32 13.67 16.97
N ILE A 48 21.85 14.25 15.88
CA ILE A 48 21.99 15.71 15.75
C ILE A 48 20.63 16.39 15.81
N VAL A 49 19.61 15.86 15.11
CA VAL A 49 18.25 16.41 15.15
C VAL A 49 17.72 16.44 16.58
N PHE A 50 17.81 15.32 17.32
CA PHE A 50 17.35 15.29 18.72
C PHE A 50 18.14 16.23 19.63
N LEU A 51 19.45 16.36 19.44
CA LEU A 51 20.28 17.32 20.15
C LEU A 51 19.84 18.77 19.84
N CYS A 52 19.60 19.10 18.58
CA CYS A 52 19.10 20.41 18.16
C CYS A 52 17.71 20.70 18.78
N VAL A 53 16.81 19.70 18.85
CA VAL A 53 15.51 19.85 19.50
C VAL A 53 15.66 20.14 20.98
N ILE A 54 16.58 19.46 21.67
CA ILE A 54 16.84 19.72 23.10
C ILE A 54 17.39 21.14 23.27
N ILE A 55 18.39 21.54 22.50
CA ILE A 55 19.00 22.86 22.58
C ILE A 55 17.97 23.95 22.26
N SER A 56 17.18 23.84 21.22
CA SER A 56 16.17 24.82 20.83
C SER A 56 15.05 24.93 21.89
N SER A 57 14.63 23.82 22.49
CA SER A 57 13.64 23.82 23.57
C SER A 57 14.18 24.46 24.84
N VAL A 58 15.42 24.15 25.23
CA VAL A 58 16.09 24.78 26.38
C VAL A 58 16.31 26.26 26.11
N ALA A 59 16.72 26.66 24.89
CA ALA A 59 16.90 28.07 24.53
C ALA A 59 15.58 28.85 24.62
N SER A 60 14.46 28.26 24.20
CA SER A 60 13.12 28.87 24.31
C SER A 60 12.71 29.11 25.77
N ILE A 61 12.92 28.10 26.64
CA ILE A 61 12.62 28.18 28.06
C ILE A 61 13.57 29.18 28.72
N ALA A 62 14.88 29.07 28.52
CA ALA A 62 15.88 29.96 29.13
C ALA A 62 15.70 31.39 28.66
N GLY A 63 15.40 31.64 27.38
CA GLY A 63 15.14 32.98 26.85
C GLY A 63 13.98 33.67 27.56
N THR A 64 12.89 32.94 27.86
CA THR A 64 11.77 33.45 28.66
C THR A 64 12.19 33.66 30.11
N TYR A 65 12.99 32.78 30.72
CA TYR A 65 13.46 32.91 32.10
C TYR A 65 14.37 34.12 32.30
N LEU A 66 15.17 34.50 31.30
CA LEU A 66 16.08 35.67 31.36
C LEU A 66 15.33 37.02 31.50
N ILE A 67 14.02 37.06 31.30
CA ILE A 67 13.19 38.22 31.57
C ILE A 67 13.19 38.53 33.09
N ARG A 68 13.33 37.50 33.96
CA ARG A 68 13.30 37.67 35.42
C ARG A 68 14.39 38.59 35.94
N PRO A 69 15.71 38.36 35.70
CA PRO A 69 16.76 39.25 36.17
C PRO A 69 16.66 40.65 35.55
N VAL A 70 16.20 40.78 34.30
CA VAL A 70 16.01 42.08 33.65
C VAL A 70 14.97 42.93 34.39
N LEU A 71 13.82 42.36 34.71
CA LEU A 71 12.76 43.09 35.44
C LEU A 71 13.16 43.40 36.87
N ASN A 72 13.84 42.48 37.55
CA ASN A 72 14.28 42.71 38.92
C ASN A 72 15.30 43.86 39.02
N GLU A 73 16.24 43.96 38.08
CA GLU A 73 17.21 45.05 38.02
C GLU A 73 16.54 46.41 37.70
N LEU A 74 15.54 46.41 36.81
CA LEU A 74 14.80 47.63 36.47
C LEU A 74 14.03 48.19 37.66
N VAL A 75 13.47 47.34 38.53
CA VAL A 75 12.73 47.75 39.75
C VAL A 75 13.67 48.06 40.92
N GLY A 76 14.85 47.43 40.92
CA GLY A 76 15.86 47.66 41.98
C GLY A 76 16.37 49.11 42.04
N GLY A 77 17.00 49.50 43.18
CA GLY A 77 17.70 50.76 43.32
C GLY A 77 19.02 50.76 42.55
N GLY A 78 19.38 51.86 41.88
CA GLY A 78 20.66 52.00 41.17
C GLY A 78 20.68 53.17 40.20
N SER A 79 21.87 53.50 39.66
CA SER A 79 22.00 54.58 38.69
C SER A 79 21.40 54.18 37.33
N LEU A 80 20.84 55.16 36.62
CA LEU A 80 20.25 54.91 35.30
C LEU A 80 21.27 54.33 34.31
N SER A 81 22.52 54.78 34.39
CA SER A 81 23.62 54.32 33.53
C SER A 81 23.94 52.82 33.74
N ASP A 82 23.97 52.37 35.02
CA ASP A 82 24.28 51.01 35.38
C ASP A 82 23.16 50.04 34.90
N LYS A 83 21.90 50.51 35.11
CA LYS A 83 20.70 49.76 34.59
C LYS A 83 20.71 49.62 33.06
N LEU A 84 21.06 50.69 32.33
CA LEU A 84 21.16 50.65 30.87
C LEU A 84 22.25 49.70 30.39
N VAL A 85 23.43 49.71 31.04
CA VAL A 85 24.53 48.77 30.73
C VAL A 85 24.13 47.33 31.03
N TYR A 86 23.46 47.06 32.16
CA TYR A 86 22.96 45.73 32.50
C TYR A 86 21.92 45.25 31.50
N LEU A 87 20.95 46.11 31.15
CA LEU A 87 19.92 45.82 30.15
C LEU A 87 20.53 45.46 28.80
N ALA A 88 21.51 46.27 28.33
CA ALA A 88 22.20 45.99 27.06
C ALA A 88 22.92 44.64 27.08
N LYS A 89 23.61 44.29 28.19
CA LYS A 89 24.26 42.98 28.36
C LYS A 89 23.24 41.83 28.32
N MET A 90 22.13 41.96 29.08
CA MET A 90 21.10 40.91 29.11
C MET A 90 20.38 40.76 27.80
N LEU A 91 20.10 41.85 27.07
CA LEU A 91 19.54 41.80 25.72
C LEU A 91 20.50 41.09 24.74
N ALA A 92 21.80 41.35 24.85
CA ALA A 92 22.80 40.65 24.04
C ALA A 92 22.82 39.13 24.34
N VAL A 93 22.77 38.74 25.63
CA VAL A 93 22.67 37.31 26.03
C VAL A 93 21.39 36.70 25.53
N MET A 94 20.23 37.36 25.68
CA MET A 94 18.96 36.86 25.14
C MET A 94 19.02 36.70 23.62
N ALA A 95 19.59 37.68 22.91
CA ALA A 95 19.77 37.60 21.47
C ALA A 95 20.62 36.38 21.05
N CYS A 96 21.72 36.11 21.75
CA CYS A 96 22.57 34.94 21.52
C CYS A 96 21.80 33.63 21.76
N VAL A 97 21.03 33.53 22.85
CA VAL A 97 20.24 32.34 23.19
C VAL A 97 19.16 32.08 22.13
N PHE A 98 18.41 33.11 21.72
CA PHE A 98 17.41 32.98 20.69
C PHE A 98 18.02 32.69 19.32
N LEU A 99 19.15 33.28 18.96
CA LEU A 99 19.88 33.00 17.73
C LEU A 99 20.35 31.54 17.68
N LEU A 100 20.90 31.03 18.79
CA LEU A 100 21.30 29.63 18.91
C LEU A 100 20.07 28.71 18.74
N GLY A 101 18.95 29.02 19.39
CA GLY A 101 17.69 28.31 19.23
C GLY A 101 17.19 28.31 17.79
N ALA A 102 17.23 29.47 17.12
CA ALA A 102 16.82 29.60 15.71
C ALA A 102 17.70 28.76 14.75
N VAL A 103 19.04 28.81 14.94
CA VAL A 103 19.98 28.02 14.16
C VAL A 103 19.72 26.52 14.36
N CYS A 104 19.50 26.07 15.60
CA CYS A 104 19.17 24.67 15.88
C CYS A 104 17.82 24.26 15.27
N THR A 105 16.82 25.13 15.32
CA THR A 105 15.49 24.88 14.71
C THR A 105 15.60 24.79 13.19
N TYR A 106 16.37 25.65 12.55
CA TYR A 106 16.64 25.58 11.12
C TYR A 106 17.38 24.29 10.75
N ALA A 107 18.44 23.97 11.48
CA ALA A 107 19.26 22.78 11.21
C ALA A 107 18.43 21.48 11.35
N GLN A 108 17.62 21.35 12.41
CA GLN A 108 16.76 20.17 12.60
C GLN A 108 15.73 20.04 11.48
N SER A 109 15.09 21.15 11.08
CA SER A 109 14.08 21.14 10.01
C SER A 109 14.69 20.77 8.66
N ALA A 110 15.85 21.36 8.32
CA ALA A 110 16.56 21.06 7.07
C ALA A 110 17.02 19.59 7.00
N ILE A 111 17.56 19.06 8.10
CA ILE A 111 18.01 17.67 8.18
C ILE A 111 16.79 16.72 8.08
N MET A 112 15.72 16.98 8.82
CA MET A 112 14.51 16.12 8.79
C MET A 112 13.83 16.15 7.44
N ALA A 113 13.70 17.30 6.79
CA ALA A 113 13.18 17.38 5.43
C ALA A 113 13.99 16.50 4.47
N GLN A 114 15.33 16.59 4.51
CA GLN A 114 16.18 15.77 3.67
C GLN A 114 16.04 14.26 3.94
N LEU A 115 15.96 13.87 5.21
CA LEU A 115 15.78 12.46 5.59
C LEU A 115 14.39 11.94 5.20
N ALA A 116 13.34 12.73 5.42
CA ALA A 116 11.97 12.37 5.06
C ALA A 116 11.81 12.21 3.55
N HIS A 117 12.29 13.16 2.75
CA HIS A 117 12.23 13.06 1.29
C HIS A 117 12.99 11.84 0.75
N ARG A 118 14.18 11.55 1.28
CA ARG A 118 14.93 10.34 0.88
C ARG A 118 14.21 9.05 1.29
N GLY A 119 13.66 9.02 2.50
CA GLY A 119 12.91 7.87 3.00
C GLY A 119 11.66 7.60 2.16
N THR A 120 10.89 8.64 1.86
CA THR A 120 9.67 8.54 1.04
C THR A 120 9.99 8.17 -0.41
N ASN A 121 11.08 8.71 -0.99
CA ASN A 121 11.51 8.33 -2.33
C ASN A 121 11.85 6.83 -2.40
N LYS A 122 12.58 6.31 -1.40
CA LYS A 122 12.86 4.88 -1.30
C LYS A 122 11.58 4.04 -1.15
N LEU A 123 10.64 4.50 -0.32
CA LEU A 123 9.36 3.83 -0.12
C LEU A 123 8.53 3.76 -1.41
N ARG A 124 8.49 4.88 -2.18
CA ARG A 124 7.80 4.93 -3.48
C ARG A 124 8.46 4.02 -4.52
N ALA A 125 9.80 3.99 -4.57
CA ALA A 125 10.53 3.10 -5.47
C ALA A 125 10.23 1.62 -5.16
N GLU A 126 10.31 1.22 -3.90
CA GLU A 126 10.01 -0.15 -3.44
C GLU A 126 8.55 -0.54 -3.71
N LEU A 127 7.61 0.39 -3.51
CA LEU A 127 6.21 0.19 -3.85
C LEU A 127 6.01 0.00 -5.36
N PHE A 128 6.69 0.83 -6.18
CA PHE A 128 6.59 0.74 -7.63
C PHE A 128 7.17 -0.56 -8.15
N ASP A 129 8.38 -0.91 -7.72
CA ASP A 129 9.05 -2.17 -8.10
C ASP A 129 8.16 -3.37 -7.74
N LYS A 130 7.62 -3.36 -6.51
CA LYS A 130 6.73 -4.43 -6.07
C LYS A 130 5.46 -4.53 -6.90
N MET A 131 4.88 -3.41 -7.28
CA MET A 131 3.68 -3.42 -8.14
C MET A 131 3.95 -4.01 -9.52
N GLN A 132 5.17 -3.89 -10.07
CA GLN A 132 5.50 -4.53 -11.35
C GLN A 132 5.54 -6.08 -11.24
N ASP A 133 5.80 -6.61 -10.04
CA ASP A 133 5.90 -8.05 -9.78
C ASP A 133 4.56 -8.69 -9.37
N LEU A 134 3.48 -7.90 -9.25
CA LEU A 134 2.19 -8.43 -8.81
C LEU A 134 1.36 -9.00 -9.98
N PRO A 135 0.60 -10.08 -9.76
CA PRO A 135 -0.24 -10.69 -10.78
C PRO A 135 -1.39 -9.77 -11.21
N LEU A 136 -1.86 -9.94 -12.44
CA LEU A 136 -2.92 -9.11 -13.03
C LEU A 136 -4.23 -9.12 -12.21
N ASN A 137 -4.54 -10.24 -11.56
CA ASN A 137 -5.68 -10.38 -10.63
C ASN A 137 -5.66 -9.35 -9.48
N PHE A 138 -4.49 -8.85 -9.09
CA PHE A 138 -4.39 -7.76 -8.12
C PHE A 138 -5.00 -6.47 -8.69
N TYR A 139 -4.70 -6.14 -9.95
CA TYR A 139 -5.19 -4.92 -10.62
C TYR A 139 -6.69 -4.96 -10.91
N ASP A 140 -7.25 -6.14 -11.16
CA ASP A 140 -8.70 -6.31 -11.35
C ASP A 140 -9.50 -6.03 -10.07
N LYS A 141 -8.89 -6.27 -8.90
CA LYS A 141 -9.53 -6.08 -7.59
C LYS A 141 -9.40 -4.67 -7.05
N HIS A 142 -8.49 -3.86 -7.59
CA HIS A 142 -8.21 -2.51 -7.11
C HIS A 142 -8.46 -1.48 -8.20
N THR A 143 -9.08 -0.37 -7.84
CA THR A 143 -9.28 0.74 -8.79
C THR A 143 -7.97 1.50 -9.01
N HIS A 144 -7.78 2.05 -10.23
CA HIS A 144 -6.62 2.89 -10.53
C HIS A 144 -6.49 4.08 -9.57
N GLY A 145 -7.61 4.69 -9.17
CA GLY A 145 -7.63 5.78 -8.19
C GLY A 145 -7.17 5.36 -6.80
N GLU A 146 -7.51 4.14 -6.37
CA GLU A 146 -7.03 3.60 -5.11
C GLU A 146 -5.51 3.39 -5.13
N LEU A 147 -4.97 2.77 -6.17
CA LEU A 147 -3.53 2.54 -6.31
C LEU A 147 -2.77 3.86 -6.40
N MET A 148 -3.25 4.83 -7.19
CA MET A 148 -2.64 6.17 -7.26
C MET A 148 -2.65 6.89 -5.91
N SER A 149 -3.70 6.71 -5.10
CA SER A 149 -3.77 7.29 -3.75
C SER A 149 -2.67 6.75 -2.82
N ARG A 150 -2.18 5.51 -3.02
CA ARG A 150 -1.05 4.96 -2.27
C ARG A 150 0.25 5.71 -2.59
N PHE A 151 0.49 6.02 -3.88
CA PHE A 151 1.69 6.75 -4.33
C PHE A 151 1.69 8.22 -3.95
N SER A 152 0.51 8.86 -3.96
CA SER A 152 0.36 10.28 -3.66
C SER A 152 0.01 10.49 -2.19
N ASN A 153 -1.27 10.35 -1.82
CA ASN A 153 -1.77 10.77 -0.52
C ASN A 153 -1.13 10.00 0.66
N ASP A 154 -1.07 8.66 0.57
CA ASP A 154 -0.53 7.84 1.66
C ASP A 154 0.97 8.08 1.83
N ALA A 155 1.74 8.19 0.75
CA ALA A 155 3.16 8.50 0.80
C ALA A 155 3.44 9.92 1.28
N ASP A 156 2.59 10.91 0.94
CA ASP A 156 2.71 12.29 1.42
C ASP A 156 2.40 12.40 2.92
N TYR A 157 1.41 11.67 3.42
CA TYR A 157 1.16 11.58 4.87
C TYR A 157 2.36 10.98 5.61
N VAL A 158 2.98 9.93 5.06
CA VAL A 158 4.21 9.35 5.63
C VAL A 158 5.34 10.37 5.62
N GLN A 159 5.53 11.11 4.53
CA GLN A 159 6.54 12.17 4.43
C GLN A 159 6.32 13.25 5.49
N GLN A 160 5.11 13.79 5.60
CA GLN A 160 4.76 14.82 6.57
C GLN A 160 4.96 14.34 8.01
N MET A 161 4.63 13.09 8.30
CA MET A 161 4.86 12.49 9.61
C MET A 161 6.36 12.45 9.94
N LEU A 162 7.18 11.94 9.00
CA LEU A 162 8.63 11.84 9.19
C LEU A 162 9.28 13.21 9.30
N GLU A 163 8.83 14.20 8.52
CA GLU A 163 9.40 15.54 8.49
C GLU A 163 9.04 16.39 9.72
N GLN A 164 7.76 16.39 10.11
CA GLN A 164 7.23 17.33 11.07
C GLN A 164 6.67 16.68 12.33
N SER A 165 5.83 15.62 12.22
CA SER A 165 5.04 15.17 13.35
C SER A 165 5.89 14.58 14.47
N ILE A 166 6.91 13.79 14.15
CA ILE A 166 7.78 13.15 15.14
C ILE A 166 8.55 14.22 15.93
N VAL A 167 9.17 15.16 15.21
CA VAL A 167 9.95 16.24 15.82
C VAL A 167 9.06 17.15 16.68
N SER A 168 7.88 17.50 16.17
CA SER A 168 6.93 18.38 16.85
C SER A 168 6.37 17.76 18.13
N VAL A 169 6.02 16.46 18.12
CA VAL A 169 5.56 15.74 19.33
C VAL A 169 6.66 15.71 20.39
N PHE A 170 7.91 15.38 19.99
CA PHE A 170 9.03 15.33 20.91
C PHE A 170 9.39 16.72 21.49
N SER A 171 9.47 17.75 20.63
CA SER A 171 9.73 19.13 21.02
C SER A 171 8.65 19.65 21.97
N SER A 172 7.37 19.43 21.63
CA SER A 172 6.25 19.87 22.47
C SER A 172 6.21 19.17 23.81
N ALA A 173 6.53 17.88 23.86
CA ALA A 173 6.63 17.16 25.13
C ALA A 173 7.76 17.70 26.00
N LEU A 174 8.93 17.99 25.41
CA LEU A 174 10.07 18.54 26.12
C LEU A 174 9.79 19.96 26.62
N LEU A 175 9.17 20.83 25.80
CA LEU A 175 8.75 22.16 26.19
C LEU A 175 7.72 22.11 27.33
N PHE A 176 6.72 21.25 27.24
CA PHE A 176 5.71 21.10 28.29
C PHE A 176 6.35 20.70 29.63
N VAL A 177 7.17 19.63 29.62
CA VAL A 177 7.87 19.21 30.84
C VAL A 177 8.80 20.28 31.38
N GLY A 178 9.55 20.94 30.51
CA GLY A 178 10.47 22.01 30.91
C GLY A 178 9.76 23.23 31.48
N ILE A 179 8.65 23.70 30.89
CA ILE A 179 7.84 24.81 31.42
C ILE A 179 7.26 24.44 32.78
N VAL A 180 6.67 23.25 32.92
CA VAL A 180 6.12 22.76 34.20
C VAL A 180 7.20 22.70 35.28
N ALA A 181 8.38 22.18 34.95
CA ALA A 181 9.50 22.13 35.88
C ALA A 181 9.92 23.53 36.35
N VAL A 182 10.12 24.47 35.41
CA VAL A 182 10.50 25.86 35.76
C VAL A 182 9.42 26.55 36.58
N MET A 183 8.14 26.38 36.28
CA MET A 183 7.04 26.93 37.07
C MET A 183 7.02 26.38 38.49
N LEU A 184 7.25 25.07 38.65
CA LEU A 184 7.32 24.41 39.97
C LEU A 184 8.51 24.95 40.79
N PHE A 185 9.69 25.08 40.19
CA PHE A 185 10.89 25.61 40.87
C PHE A 185 10.80 27.13 41.16
N THR A 186 10.06 27.89 40.34
CA THR A 186 9.91 29.34 40.54
C THR A 186 8.99 29.66 41.72
N CYS A 187 7.84 28.98 41.82
CA CYS A 187 6.91 29.17 42.94
C CYS A 187 5.95 27.97 43.04
N ALA A 188 6.28 26.98 43.88
CA ALA A 188 5.46 25.77 44.05
C ALA A 188 4.02 26.06 44.56
N PRO A 189 3.75 27.01 45.49
CA PRO A 189 2.38 27.34 45.88
C PRO A 189 1.54 27.91 44.73
N LEU A 190 2.14 28.76 43.87
CA LEU A 190 1.44 29.33 42.72
C LEU A 190 1.18 28.28 41.63
N PHE A 191 2.04 27.25 41.57
CA PHE A 191 1.86 26.11 40.66
C PHE A 191 0.57 25.32 40.94
N LEU A 192 0.13 25.22 42.21
CA LEU A 192 -1.13 24.57 42.54
C LEU A 192 -2.34 25.29 41.92
N VAL A 193 -2.28 26.65 41.89
CA VAL A 193 -3.31 27.45 41.22
C VAL A 193 -3.34 27.14 39.71
N THR A 194 -2.16 27.13 39.09
CA THR A 194 -2.06 26.80 37.66
C THR A 194 -2.52 25.36 37.35
N LEU A 195 -2.19 24.42 38.22
CA LEU A 195 -2.64 23.03 38.09
C LEU A 195 -4.17 22.93 38.14
N PHE A 196 -4.81 23.70 39.03
CA PHE A 196 -6.28 23.76 39.08
C PHE A 196 -6.88 24.33 37.79
N VAL A 197 -6.31 25.40 37.24
CA VAL A 197 -6.74 26.00 35.97
C VAL A 197 -6.58 25.01 34.81
N LEU A 198 -5.44 24.31 34.75
CA LEU A 198 -5.22 23.27 33.74
C LEU A 198 -6.22 22.09 33.86
N ALA A 199 -6.50 21.67 35.08
CA ALA A 199 -7.51 20.63 35.34
C ALA A 199 -8.93 21.09 34.91
N ALA A 200 -9.30 22.35 35.23
CA ALA A 200 -10.56 22.95 34.81
C ALA A 200 -10.68 23.01 33.27
N SER A 201 -9.60 23.41 32.58
CA SER A 201 -9.52 23.44 31.12
C SER A 201 -9.66 22.04 30.52
N PHE A 202 -8.98 21.04 31.08
CA PHE A 202 -9.08 19.65 30.65
C PHE A 202 -10.52 19.10 30.81
N PHE A 203 -11.17 19.43 31.91
CA PHE A 203 -12.55 19.04 32.17
C PHE A 203 -13.54 19.69 31.20
N ALA A 204 -13.36 20.99 30.91
CA ALA A 204 -14.14 21.68 29.89
C ALA A 204 -13.98 21.06 28.51
N ILE A 205 -12.74 20.75 28.08
CA ILE A 205 -12.45 20.04 26.80
C ILE A 205 -13.12 18.69 26.78
N ARG A 206 -13.08 17.92 27.87
CA ARG A 206 -13.67 16.58 27.95
C ARG A 206 -15.19 16.60 27.79
N ILE A 207 -15.86 17.57 28.43
CA ILE A 207 -17.33 17.69 28.35
C ILE A 207 -17.75 18.14 26.97
N ILE A 208 -17.20 19.25 26.48
CA ILE A 208 -17.59 19.85 25.20
C ILE A 208 -17.17 18.96 24.04
N GLY A 209 -15.94 18.46 24.05
CA GLY A 209 -15.42 17.56 23.05
C GLY A 209 -16.19 16.23 22.96
N GLY A 210 -16.64 15.71 24.10
CA GLY A 210 -17.49 14.52 24.12
C GLY A 210 -18.85 14.73 23.43
N ARG A 211 -19.48 15.90 23.63
CA ARG A 211 -20.71 16.29 22.94
C ARG A 211 -20.47 16.56 21.45
N SER A 212 -19.47 17.34 21.13
CA SER A 212 -19.08 17.67 19.76
C SER A 212 -18.82 16.40 18.94
N ARG A 213 -18.08 15.42 19.48
CA ARG A 213 -17.80 14.16 18.81
C ARG A 213 -19.07 13.37 18.45
N LYS A 214 -20.05 13.30 19.36
CA LYS A 214 -21.31 12.60 19.09
C LYS A 214 -22.12 13.28 17.99
N LEU A 215 -22.19 14.60 18.02
CA LEU A 215 -22.88 15.39 16.99
C LEU A 215 -22.19 15.29 15.64
N TYR A 216 -20.86 15.34 15.63
CA TYR A 216 -20.08 15.15 14.40
C TYR A 216 -20.29 13.77 13.76
N GLN A 217 -20.40 12.71 14.58
CA GLN A 217 -20.75 11.38 14.06
C GLN A 217 -22.13 11.34 13.41
N ARG A 218 -23.13 12.00 14.02
CA ARG A 218 -24.49 12.13 13.44
C ARG A 218 -24.47 12.95 12.15
N GLN A 219 -23.71 14.04 12.13
CA GLN A 219 -23.51 14.85 10.92
C GLN A 219 -22.91 14.03 9.77
N GLN A 220 -21.89 13.22 10.04
CA GLN A 220 -21.28 12.36 9.03
C GLN A 220 -22.25 11.28 8.52
N GLN A 221 -23.11 10.77 9.39
CA GLN A 221 -24.16 9.82 8.97
C GLN A 221 -25.18 10.48 8.06
N ALA A 222 -25.74 11.64 8.46
CA ALA A 222 -26.69 12.39 7.64
C ALA A 222 -26.09 12.82 6.29
N LEU A 223 -24.82 13.25 6.28
CA LEU A 223 -24.08 13.55 5.05
C LEU A 223 -23.95 12.31 4.15
N GLY A 224 -23.69 11.15 4.74
CA GLY A 224 -23.61 9.88 4.01
C GLY A 224 -24.95 9.50 3.36
N GLU A 225 -26.05 9.67 4.06
CA GLU A 225 -27.41 9.40 3.55
C GLU A 225 -27.76 10.37 2.41
N MET A 226 -27.48 11.66 2.58
CA MET A 226 -27.68 12.68 1.54
C MET A 226 -26.84 12.39 0.29
N ASN A 227 -25.54 12.10 0.46
CA ASN A 227 -24.67 11.76 -0.66
C ASN A 227 -25.09 10.46 -1.37
N GLY A 228 -25.56 9.46 -0.63
CA GLY A 228 -26.10 8.23 -1.20
C GLY A 228 -27.32 8.51 -2.09
N ASN A 229 -28.23 9.37 -1.64
CA ASN A 229 -29.39 9.80 -2.43
C ASN A 229 -28.98 10.57 -3.69
N ILE A 230 -28.01 11.51 -3.57
CA ILE A 230 -27.49 12.24 -4.74
C ILE A 230 -26.89 11.27 -5.78
N GLN A 231 -26.09 10.31 -5.33
CA GLN A 231 -25.50 9.31 -6.22
C GLN A 231 -26.56 8.48 -6.92
N GLU A 232 -27.55 7.97 -6.18
CA GLU A 232 -28.67 7.21 -6.73
C GLU A 232 -29.46 8.01 -7.77
N MET A 233 -29.73 9.29 -7.48
CA MET A 233 -30.44 10.17 -8.41
C MET A 233 -29.63 10.48 -9.67
N ILE A 234 -28.30 10.66 -9.56
CA ILE A 234 -27.44 10.88 -10.73
C ILE A 234 -27.33 9.62 -11.59
N GLU A 235 -27.11 8.44 -10.97
CA GLU A 235 -27.05 7.17 -11.69
C GLU A 235 -28.39 6.81 -12.34
N GLY A 236 -29.51 7.06 -11.63
CA GLY A 236 -30.87 6.83 -12.08
C GLY A 236 -31.51 7.98 -12.90
N LEU A 237 -30.78 9.05 -13.24
CA LEU A 237 -31.35 10.27 -13.83
C LEU A 237 -32.21 10.02 -15.07
N ARG A 238 -31.84 9.07 -15.94
CA ARG A 238 -32.63 8.68 -17.10
C ARG A 238 -33.99 8.10 -16.72
N VAL A 239 -34.05 7.32 -15.66
CA VAL A 239 -35.28 6.73 -15.14
C VAL A 239 -36.16 7.82 -14.51
N VAL A 240 -35.58 8.67 -13.66
CA VAL A 240 -36.28 9.81 -13.06
C VAL A 240 -36.93 10.68 -14.13
N LYS A 241 -36.19 10.99 -15.21
CA LYS A 241 -36.70 11.77 -16.36
C LYS A 241 -37.80 11.03 -17.14
N ALA A 242 -37.62 9.73 -17.41
CA ALA A 242 -38.57 8.94 -18.20
C ALA A 242 -39.93 8.80 -17.49
N PHE A 243 -39.94 8.79 -16.16
CA PHE A 243 -41.16 8.66 -15.35
C PHE A 243 -41.65 9.99 -14.75
N THR A 244 -41.04 11.11 -15.07
CA THR A 244 -41.40 12.46 -14.58
C THR A 244 -41.43 12.53 -13.03
N HIS A 245 -40.40 11.91 -12.40
CA HIS A 245 -40.31 11.79 -10.93
C HIS A 245 -39.44 12.90 -10.29
N GLU A 246 -39.18 14.02 -11.00
CA GLU A 246 -38.26 15.09 -10.55
C GLU A 246 -38.74 15.75 -9.24
N ASP A 247 -40.03 15.99 -9.11
CA ASP A 247 -40.57 16.67 -7.93
C ASP A 247 -40.48 15.78 -6.67
N ALA A 248 -40.71 14.48 -6.80
CA ALA A 248 -40.50 13.54 -5.71
C ALA A 248 -39.03 13.41 -5.32
N ALA A 249 -38.14 13.41 -6.30
CA ALA A 249 -36.67 13.40 -6.08
C ALA A 249 -36.21 14.66 -5.34
N ARG A 250 -36.74 15.84 -5.72
CA ARG A 250 -36.44 17.13 -5.03
C ARG A 250 -36.94 17.12 -3.61
N ALA A 251 -38.19 16.71 -3.38
CA ALA A 251 -38.78 16.65 -2.04
C ALA A 251 -37.97 15.73 -1.10
N ARG A 252 -37.49 14.59 -1.63
CA ARG A 252 -36.62 13.68 -0.86
C ARG A 252 -35.25 14.27 -0.56
N PHE A 253 -34.66 14.98 -1.52
CA PHE A 253 -33.40 15.68 -1.30
C PHE A 253 -33.55 16.79 -0.25
N ASP A 254 -34.64 17.60 -0.32
CA ASP A 254 -34.89 18.69 0.63
C ASP A 254 -35.06 18.13 2.05
N GLU A 255 -35.80 17.03 2.24
CA GLU A 255 -35.93 16.35 3.54
C GLU A 255 -34.57 15.92 4.11
N LEU A 256 -33.72 15.31 3.31
CA LEU A 256 -32.38 14.86 3.73
C LEU A 256 -31.43 16.03 4.00
N ASN A 257 -31.53 17.10 3.19
CA ASN A 257 -30.74 18.31 3.35
C ASN A 257 -31.12 19.07 4.64
N ASP A 258 -32.41 19.16 4.95
CA ASP A 258 -32.87 19.79 6.20
C ASP A 258 -32.45 18.97 7.42
N ALA A 259 -32.55 17.63 7.36
CA ALA A 259 -32.04 16.76 8.40
C ALA A 259 -30.52 16.90 8.61
N TYR A 260 -29.75 17.02 7.52
CA TYR A 260 -28.31 17.30 7.57
C TYR A 260 -28.04 18.68 8.17
N PHE A 261 -28.79 19.71 7.74
CA PHE A 261 -28.62 21.09 8.22
C PHE A 261 -28.78 21.19 9.76
N ASP A 262 -29.82 20.59 10.33
CA ASP A 262 -30.07 20.64 11.76
C ASP A 262 -28.93 20.00 12.57
N VAL A 263 -28.46 18.82 12.15
CA VAL A 263 -27.36 18.15 12.83
C VAL A 263 -26.02 18.87 12.61
N ALA A 264 -25.79 19.41 11.42
CA ALA A 264 -24.58 20.16 11.09
C ALA A 264 -24.49 21.48 11.86
N LYS A 265 -25.60 22.20 12.01
CA LYS A 265 -25.69 23.42 12.83
C LYS A 265 -25.26 23.16 14.27
N ASP A 266 -25.81 22.12 14.89
CA ASP A 266 -25.47 21.76 16.27
C ASP A 266 -24.01 21.29 16.40
N ALA A 267 -23.55 20.44 15.51
CA ALA A 267 -22.17 19.94 15.49
C ALA A 267 -21.16 21.11 15.37
N ASN A 268 -21.41 22.02 14.43
CA ASN A 268 -20.56 23.18 14.19
C ASN A 268 -20.60 24.19 15.35
N PHE A 269 -21.76 24.39 16.00
CA PHE A 269 -21.85 25.24 17.18
C PHE A 269 -20.93 24.74 18.30
N TYR A 270 -21.01 23.46 18.68
CA TYR A 270 -20.15 22.92 19.73
C TYR A 270 -18.68 22.87 19.33
N ALA A 271 -18.36 22.60 18.06
CA ALA A 271 -16.98 22.61 17.55
C ALA A 271 -16.39 24.02 17.61
N THR A 272 -17.14 25.04 17.18
CA THR A 272 -16.69 26.43 17.15
C THR A 272 -16.65 27.05 18.56
N ALA A 273 -17.59 26.71 19.43
CA ALA A 273 -17.64 27.20 20.81
C ALA A 273 -16.49 26.68 21.70
N MET A 274 -15.86 25.55 21.32
CA MET A 274 -14.81 24.95 22.14
C MET A 274 -13.61 25.87 22.36
N MET A 275 -13.12 26.51 21.27
CA MET A 275 -11.94 27.39 21.35
C MET A 275 -12.18 28.64 22.23
N PRO A 276 -13.27 29.42 22.05
CA PRO A 276 -13.58 30.56 22.96
C PRO A 276 -13.76 30.13 24.41
N ILE A 277 -14.43 29.01 24.70
CA ILE A 277 -14.64 28.56 26.08
C ILE A 277 -13.33 28.19 26.75
N VAL A 278 -12.47 27.39 26.08
CA VAL A 278 -11.15 27.06 26.63
C VAL A 278 -10.28 28.32 26.77
N GLY A 279 -10.31 29.21 25.79
CA GLY A 279 -9.59 30.49 25.86
C GLY A 279 -10.03 31.37 27.05
N ASN A 280 -11.33 31.45 27.32
CA ASN A 280 -11.86 32.19 28.46
C ASN A 280 -11.50 31.55 29.81
N VAL A 281 -11.53 30.21 29.91
CA VAL A 281 -11.05 29.52 31.14
C VAL A 281 -9.57 29.83 31.38
N MET A 282 -8.74 29.86 30.35
CA MET A 282 -7.33 30.23 30.45
C MET A 282 -7.14 31.70 30.84
N ASN A 283 -7.94 32.64 30.31
CA ASN A 283 -7.89 34.04 30.65
C ASN A 283 -8.32 34.30 32.12
N ILE A 284 -9.36 33.63 32.59
CA ILE A 284 -9.78 33.66 33.99
C ILE A 284 -8.66 33.07 34.86
N GLY A 285 -8.07 31.96 34.48
CA GLY A 285 -6.94 31.37 35.17
C GLY A 285 -5.74 32.31 35.23
N TYR A 286 -5.44 33.01 34.16
CA TYR A 286 -4.38 34.05 34.14
C TYR A 286 -4.68 35.18 35.11
N ALA A 287 -5.93 35.69 35.17
CA ALA A 287 -6.33 36.71 36.11
C ALA A 287 -6.18 36.24 37.57
N ILE A 288 -6.66 35.02 37.88
CA ILE A 288 -6.49 34.44 39.24
C ILE A 288 -5.01 34.28 39.58
N THR A 289 -4.20 33.75 38.68
CA THR A 289 -2.75 33.59 38.89
C THR A 289 -2.06 34.94 39.06
N SER A 290 -2.50 35.98 38.35
CA SER A 290 -1.95 37.35 38.52
C SER A 290 -2.28 37.94 39.90
N ILE A 291 -3.52 37.76 40.37
CA ILE A 291 -3.94 38.26 41.70
C ILE A 291 -3.19 37.51 42.79
N VAL A 292 -3.20 36.18 42.79
CA VAL A 292 -2.53 35.37 43.83
C VAL A 292 -1.02 35.55 43.77
N GLY A 293 -0.43 35.57 42.57
CA GLY A 293 0.99 35.84 42.39
C GLY A 293 1.40 37.24 42.81
N GLY A 294 0.54 38.26 42.59
CA GLY A 294 0.72 39.60 43.07
C GLY A 294 0.73 39.68 44.62
N LEU A 295 -0.18 38.95 45.27
CA LEU A 295 -0.18 38.83 46.75
C LEU A 295 1.10 38.15 47.26
N PHE A 296 1.61 37.14 46.59
CA PHE A 296 2.87 36.48 46.93
C PHE A 296 4.08 37.40 46.68
N ALA A 297 4.03 38.25 45.66
CA ALA A 297 5.06 39.26 45.43
C ALA A 297 5.05 40.34 46.51
N PHE A 298 3.88 40.80 46.95
CA PHE A 298 3.74 41.75 48.09
C PHE A 298 4.23 41.12 49.39
N GLY A 299 3.99 39.85 49.61
CA GLY A 299 4.46 39.11 50.80
C GLY A 299 5.93 38.70 50.75
N GLY A 300 6.68 39.06 49.70
CA GLY A 300 8.11 38.75 49.57
C GLY A 300 8.41 37.27 49.24
N ILE A 301 7.38 36.45 48.95
CA ILE A 301 7.55 35.04 48.58
C ILE A 301 8.07 34.90 47.14
N LEU A 302 7.68 35.81 46.25
CA LEU A 302 8.04 35.84 44.85
C LEU A 302 8.54 37.24 44.47
N ASP A 303 9.59 37.33 43.66
CA ASP A 303 10.06 38.61 43.11
C ASP A 303 9.21 39.00 41.87
N LEU A 304 9.22 40.29 41.54
CA LEU A 304 8.37 40.83 40.47
C LEU A 304 8.74 40.24 39.09
N GLY A 305 10.03 40.05 38.85
CA GLY A 305 10.51 39.37 37.65
C GLY A 305 10.07 37.89 37.57
N GLY A 306 10.07 37.21 38.70
CA GLY A 306 9.55 35.83 38.80
C GLY A 306 8.06 35.74 38.51
N LEU A 307 7.25 36.71 39.01
CA LEU A 307 5.84 36.82 38.71
C LEU A 307 5.60 37.00 37.19
N ALA A 308 6.32 37.92 36.56
CA ALA A 308 6.18 38.18 35.12
C ALA A 308 6.51 36.95 34.26
N VAL A 309 7.62 36.26 34.58
CA VAL A 309 8.02 35.02 33.90
C VAL A 309 7.03 33.91 34.15
N TYR A 310 6.52 33.79 35.39
CA TYR A 310 5.51 32.80 35.74
C TYR A 310 4.21 32.96 34.91
N LEU A 311 3.73 34.20 34.79
CA LEU A 311 2.56 34.54 33.99
C LEU A 311 2.78 34.25 32.48
N GLN A 312 4.01 34.49 32.00
CA GLN A 312 4.38 34.19 30.63
C GLN A 312 4.35 32.68 30.35
N TYR A 313 4.91 31.87 31.26
CA TYR A 313 4.84 30.40 31.14
C TYR A 313 3.41 29.88 31.27
N GLY A 314 2.57 30.48 32.11
CA GLY A 314 1.15 30.13 32.23
C GLY A 314 0.38 30.29 30.92
N ARG A 315 0.74 31.28 30.09
CA ARG A 315 0.20 31.42 28.72
C ARG A 315 0.78 30.42 27.74
N GLN A 316 2.06 30.09 27.89
CA GLN A 316 2.74 29.19 26.95
C GLN A 316 2.42 27.69 27.16
N VAL A 317 2.04 27.28 28.39
CA VAL A 317 1.89 25.86 28.77
C VAL A 317 0.82 25.11 27.98
N SER A 318 -0.21 25.80 27.49
CA SER A 318 -1.30 25.17 26.72
C SER A 318 -0.96 24.91 25.26
N GLN A 319 -0.03 25.66 24.68
CA GLN A 319 0.34 25.53 23.26
C GLN A 319 0.96 24.17 22.92
N PRO A 320 1.95 23.65 23.69
CA PRO A 320 2.52 22.33 23.46
C PRO A 320 1.47 21.20 23.49
N MET A 321 0.50 21.29 24.41
CA MET A 321 -0.57 20.28 24.50
C MET A 321 -1.46 20.25 23.25
N SER A 322 -1.81 21.43 22.74
CA SER A 322 -2.59 21.54 21.49
C SER A 322 -1.82 20.99 20.31
N GLN A 323 -0.52 21.29 20.20
CA GLN A 323 0.35 20.77 19.14
C GLN A 323 0.47 19.25 19.19
N VAL A 324 0.68 18.65 20.36
CA VAL A 324 0.71 17.18 20.50
C VAL A 324 -0.58 16.56 20.00
N SER A 325 -1.74 17.12 20.37
CA SER A 325 -3.04 16.60 19.95
C SER A 325 -3.23 16.65 18.43
N GLN A 326 -2.83 17.74 17.78
CA GLN A 326 -2.91 17.89 16.31
C GLN A 326 -1.96 16.92 15.60
N GLN A 327 -0.72 16.85 16.06
CA GLN A 327 0.29 15.97 15.47
C GLN A 327 -0.01 14.49 15.70
N MET A 328 -0.68 14.12 16.79
CA MET A 328 -1.10 12.76 17.04
C MET A 328 -2.12 12.26 15.99
N THR A 329 -3.03 13.14 15.55
CA THR A 329 -3.97 12.81 14.47
C THR A 329 -3.24 12.60 13.14
N ALA A 330 -2.31 13.50 12.80
CA ALA A 330 -1.49 13.36 11.58
C ALA A 330 -0.64 12.09 11.62
N LEU A 331 -0.04 11.78 12.79
CA LEU A 331 0.73 10.56 13.02
C LEU A 331 -0.09 9.28 12.76
N LEU A 332 -1.30 9.21 13.33
CA LEU A 332 -2.17 8.05 13.16
C LEU A 332 -2.65 7.89 11.71
N SER A 333 -2.95 8.99 11.02
CA SER A 333 -3.31 8.96 9.59
C SER A 333 -2.16 8.46 8.71
N ALA A 334 -0.95 8.94 8.98
CA ALA A 334 0.26 8.52 8.28
C ALA A 334 0.58 7.03 8.52
N LEU A 335 0.43 6.55 9.76
CA LEU A 335 0.62 5.14 10.08
C LEU A 335 -0.40 4.24 9.36
N ALA A 336 -1.66 4.65 9.29
CA ALA A 336 -2.67 3.92 8.52
C ALA A 336 -2.35 3.90 7.02
N GLY A 337 -1.87 5.03 6.45
CA GLY A 337 -1.38 5.09 5.07
C GLY A 337 -0.18 4.16 4.83
N ALA A 338 0.77 4.18 5.76
CA ALA A 338 1.93 3.30 5.70
C ALA A 338 1.57 1.81 5.76
N GLU A 339 0.60 1.42 6.60
CA GLU A 339 0.11 0.04 6.65
C GLU A 339 -0.45 -0.40 5.30
N ARG A 340 -1.24 0.45 4.65
CA ARG A 340 -1.78 0.15 3.32
C ARG A 340 -0.70 0.02 2.25
N ILE A 341 0.36 0.85 2.31
CA ILE A 341 1.53 0.72 1.43
C ILE A 341 2.26 -0.60 1.71
N PHE A 342 2.49 -0.92 2.98
CA PHE A 342 3.18 -2.16 3.36
C PHE A 342 2.36 -3.42 3.06
N GLU A 343 1.03 -3.37 3.11
CA GLU A 343 0.17 -4.46 2.66
C GLU A 343 0.48 -4.82 1.19
N ILE A 344 0.72 -3.83 0.31
CA ILE A 344 1.10 -4.09 -1.09
C ILE A 344 2.54 -4.61 -1.18
N ILE A 345 3.49 -3.97 -0.49
CA ILE A 345 4.91 -4.38 -0.52
C ILE A 345 5.11 -5.82 -0.03
N ASP A 346 4.30 -6.24 0.96
CA ASP A 346 4.38 -7.58 1.57
C ASP A 346 3.60 -8.66 0.81
N MET A 347 2.84 -8.30 -0.25
CA MET A 347 2.16 -9.28 -1.10
C MET A 347 3.15 -10.20 -1.79
N GLN A 348 2.75 -11.42 -2.05
CA GLN A 348 3.56 -12.35 -2.81
C GLN A 348 3.63 -11.91 -4.27
N PRO A 349 4.82 -11.91 -4.90
CA PRO A 349 4.93 -11.65 -6.33
C PRO A 349 4.24 -12.75 -7.13
N GLU A 350 4.03 -12.50 -8.41
CA GLU A 350 3.63 -13.55 -9.33
C GLU A 350 4.66 -14.67 -9.32
N VAL A 351 4.20 -15.91 -9.14
CA VAL A 351 5.07 -17.08 -9.09
C VAL A 351 5.13 -17.67 -10.50
N ASP A 352 6.31 -17.70 -11.10
CA ASP A 352 6.55 -18.41 -12.35
C ASP A 352 7.39 -19.67 -12.05
N ASP A 353 6.69 -20.78 -11.82
CA ASP A 353 7.30 -22.11 -11.66
C ASP A 353 7.55 -22.79 -13.02
N GLY A 354 7.27 -22.09 -14.14
CA GLY A 354 7.43 -22.59 -15.50
C GLY A 354 8.89 -22.89 -15.82
N LYS A 355 9.14 -24.11 -16.29
CA LYS A 355 10.47 -24.55 -16.74
C LYS A 355 10.68 -24.35 -18.25
N VAL A 356 9.61 -24.09 -18.97
CA VAL A 356 9.63 -23.86 -20.43
C VAL A 356 9.75 -22.36 -20.66
N THR A 357 10.77 -21.93 -21.40
CA THR A 357 11.02 -20.51 -21.66
C THR A 357 10.91 -20.20 -23.14
N LEU A 358 10.41 -19.00 -23.47
CA LEU A 358 10.37 -18.50 -24.83
C LEU A 358 11.70 -17.80 -25.14
N VAL A 359 12.41 -18.28 -26.17
CA VAL A 359 13.71 -17.73 -26.57
C VAL A 359 13.68 -17.23 -28.01
N ARG A 360 14.54 -16.24 -28.30
CA ARG A 360 14.78 -15.82 -29.68
C ARG A 360 15.56 -16.90 -30.40
N ALA A 361 15.14 -17.23 -31.60
CA ALA A 361 15.73 -18.29 -32.37
C ALA A 361 16.07 -17.83 -33.80
N GLN A 362 17.03 -18.51 -34.41
CA GLN A 362 17.36 -18.37 -35.81
C GLN A 362 17.32 -19.74 -36.49
N LYS A 363 17.03 -19.75 -37.79
CA LYS A 363 17.08 -20.96 -38.63
C LYS A 363 18.32 -20.90 -39.49
N ASP A 364 18.99 -22.04 -39.63
CA ASP A 364 20.02 -22.23 -40.62
C ASP A 364 19.42 -22.56 -42.00
N GLU A 365 20.26 -22.67 -43.02
CA GLU A 365 19.85 -23.03 -44.40
C GLU A 365 19.18 -24.40 -44.50
N ASN A 366 19.43 -25.30 -43.55
CA ASN A 366 18.86 -26.64 -43.49
C ASN A 366 17.54 -26.69 -42.67
N GLY A 367 17.08 -25.54 -42.17
CA GLY A 367 15.87 -25.43 -41.36
C GLY A 367 16.01 -25.81 -39.89
N ALA A 368 17.24 -26.11 -39.41
CA ALA A 368 17.48 -26.37 -38.01
C ALA A 368 17.44 -25.05 -37.21
N ILE A 369 16.87 -25.12 -36.01
CA ILE A 369 16.75 -23.94 -35.13
C ILE A 369 17.84 -23.93 -34.08
N SER A 370 18.36 -22.72 -33.79
CA SER A 370 19.32 -22.49 -32.72
C SER A 370 18.92 -21.22 -31.92
N GLU A 371 19.32 -21.18 -30.64
CA GLU A 371 19.08 -20.01 -29.79
C GLU A 371 19.94 -18.85 -30.28
N ASN A 372 19.32 -17.68 -30.49
CA ASN A 372 20.01 -16.46 -30.88
C ASN A 372 20.29 -15.61 -29.63
N THR A 373 21.52 -15.61 -29.15
CA THR A 373 21.99 -14.81 -28.03
C THR A 373 22.57 -13.45 -28.45
N GLY A 374 22.67 -13.17 -29.75
CA GLY A 374 23.22 -11.93 -30.31
C GLY A 374 22.18 -10.81 -30.45
N SER A 375 22.70 -9.60 -30.79
CA SER A 375 21.86 -8.44 -31.11
C SER A 375 21.33 -8.42 -32.54
N GLU A 376 21.64 -9.43 -33.34
CA GLU A 376 21.21 -9.54 -34.73
C GLU A 376 19.70 -9.77 -34.83
N ARG A 377 19.09 -9.42 -35.97
CA ARG A 377 17.66 -9.64 -36.21
C ARG A 377 17.34 -11.12 -36.14
N TYR A 378 16.55 -11.51 -35.16
CA TYR A 378 16.01 -12.87 -35.07
C TYR A 378 14.88 -13.05 -36.08
N HIS A 379 14.76 -14.27 -36.61
CA HIS A 379 13.76 -14.59 -37.61
C HIS A 379 12.58 -15.35 -37.07
N THR A 380 12.69 -15.92 -35.85
CA THR A 380 11.63 -16.72 -35.24
C THR A 380 11.76 -16.78 -33.71
N TRP A 381 10.79 -17.36 -33.07
CA TRP A 381 10.77 -17.68 -31.64
C TRP A 381 10.72 -19.18 -31.45
N ALA A 382 11.31 -19.67 -30.38
CA ALA A 382 11.25 -21.07 -30.00
C ALA A 382 10.98 -21.25 -28.50
N TRP A 383 10.27 -22.31 -28.18
CA TRP A 383 10.16 -22.81 -26.82
C TRP A 383 11.42 -23.61 -26.49
N LYS A 384 12.09 -23.21 -25.40
CA LYS A 384 13.21 -23.94 -24.79
C LYS A 384 12.66 -24.80 -23.67
N VAL A 385 12.58 -26.11 -23.87
CA VAL A 385 11.94 -27.07 -22.98
C VAL A 385 12.99 -27.95 -22.34
N PRO A 386 13.16 -27.90 -20.99
CA PRO A 386 14.08 -28.80 -20.29
C PRO A 386 13.64 -30.27 -20.42
N ARG A 387 14.59 -31.18 -20.63
CA ARG A 387 14.31 -32.61 -20.71
C ARG A 387 13.79 -33.23 -19.41
N SER A 388 14.04 -32.59 -18.28
CA SER A 388 13.56 -33.02 -16.96
C SER A 388 12.09 -32.65 -16.68
N SER A 389 11.40 -31.97 -17.62
CA SER A 389 9.99 -31.61 -17.48
C SER A 389 9.08 -32.84 -17.66
N ARG A 390 7.84 -32.76 -17.16
CA ARG A 390 6.80 -33.78 -17.39
C ARG A 390 6.40 -33.89 -18.86
N LEU A 391 6.74 -32.91 -19.68
CA LEU A 391 6.58 -32.89 -21.11
C LEU A 391 7.73 -33.67 -21.75
N VAL A 392 7.42 -34.75 -22.47
CA VAL A 392 8.41 -35.54 -23.16
C VAL A 392 8.23 -35.34 -24.67
N LEU A 393 9.33 -35.05 -25.37
CA LEU A 393 9.36 -34.93 -26.80
C LEU A 393 9.54 -36.35 -27.38
N VAL A 394 8.60 -36.79 -28.21
CA VAL A 394 8.63 -38.10 -28.82
C VAL A 394 8.50 -38.00 -30.36
N PRO A 395 9.19 -38.84 -31.12
CA PRO A 395 8.95 -38.94 -32.55
C PRO A 395 7.58 -39.60 -32.80
N VAL A 396 6.86 -39.11 -33.79
CA VAL A 396 5.54 -39.67 -34.17
C VAL A 396 5.41 -39.81 -35.65
N MET A 397 4.64 -40.82 -36.08
CA MET A 397 4.14 -40.94 -37.41
C MET A 397 2.70 -40.40 -37.44
N VAL A 398 2.34 -39.68 -38.49
CA VAL A 398 0.99 -39.11 -38.66
C VAL A 398 0.24 -40.01 -39.64
N GLU A 399 -0.83 -40.59 -39.18
CA GLU A 399 -1.69 -41.45 -40.02
C GLU A 399 -2.48 -40.62 -41.05
N PRO A 400 -3.04 -41.24 -42.10
CA PRO A 400 -3.85 -40.53 -43.08
C PRO A 400 -5.06 -39.79 -42.53
N ASP A 401 -5.56 -40.20 -41.37
CA ASP A 401 -6.62 -39.52 -40.62
C ASP A 401 -6.12 -38.33 -39.80
N GLY A 402 -4.81 -38.07 -39.78
CA GLY A 402 -4.17 -36.99 -39.05
C GLY A 402 -3.85 -37.31 -37.59
N SER A 403 -4.10 -38.51 -37.11
CA SER A 403 -3.78 -38.93 -35.74
C SER A 403 -2.29 -39.25 -35.60
N PRO A 404 -1.65 -38.83 -34.48
CA PRO A 404 -0.28 -39.16 -34.19
C PRO A 404 -0.18 -40.56 -33.56
N VAL A 405 0.78 -41.34 -34.03
CA VAL A 405 1.17 -42.62 -33.45
C VAL A 405 2.60 -42.53 -32.99
N GLU A 406 2.87 -42.88 -31.73
CA GLU A 406 4.19 -42.78 -31.12
C GLU A 406 5.17 -43.78 -31.76
N LEU A 407 6.34 -43.26 -32.12
CA LEU A 407 7.47 -44.05 -32.56
C LEU A 407 8.50 -44.10 -31.42
N GLY A 408 9.15 -45.24 -31.26
CA GLY A 408 10.20 -45.40 -30.28
C GLY A 408 11.19 -46.49 -30.67
N GLN A 409 12.30 -46.56 -29.97
CA GLN A 409 13.20 -47.69 -30.05
C GLN A 409 12.79 -48.73 -29.00
N ALA A 410 12.88 -49.97 -29.33
CA ALA A 410 12.62 -51.10 -28.45
C ALA A 410 13.79 -52.11 -28.51
N VAL A 411 14.01 -52.81 -27.41
CA VAL A 411 14.95 -53.92 -27.33
C VAL A 411 14.16 -55.20 -27.08
N ARG A 412 14.61 -56.33 -27.67
CA ARG A 412 14.00 -57.64 -27.42
C ARG A 412 14.52 -58.22 -26.13
N GLU A 413 13.64 -58.34 -25.15
CA GLU A 413 13.92 -59.02 -23.88
C GLU A 413 13.00 -60.24 -23.78
N GLY A 414 13.59 -61.44 -23.76
CA GLY A 414 12.80 -62.69 -23.61
C GLY A 414 11.78 -62.95 -24.67
N GLY A 415 11.94 -62.43 -25.89
CA GLY A 415 11.01 -62.60 -27.00
C GLY A 415 9.92 -61.54 -27.13
N ALA A 416 9.77 -60.63 -26.15
CA ALA A 416 8.87 -59.49 -26.19
C ALA A 416 9.64 -58.20 -26.53
N LEU A 417 8.95 -57.24 -27.20
CA LEU A 417 9.49 -55.91 -27.46
C LEU A 417 9.24 -55.02 -26.25
N ARG A 418 10.29 -54.42 -25.73
CA ARG A 418 10.21 -53.41 -24.66
C ARG A 418 10.69 -52.08 -25.19
N MET A 419 9.83 -51.07 -25.16
CA MET A 419 10.15 -49.73 -25.61
C MET A 419 11.16 -49.07 -24.66
N LEU A 420 12.20 -48.50 -25.24
CA LEU A 420 13.19 -47.72 -24.49
C LEU A 420 12.63 -46.37 -24.10
N PRO A 421 13.07 -45.78 -22.99
CA PRO A 421 12.73 -44.40 -22.67
C PRO A 421 13.12 -43.44 -23.81
N PRO A 422 12.39 -42.36 -24.04
CA PRO A 422 12.60 -41.45 -25.18
C PRO A 422 13.99 -40.80 -25.26
N ASN A 423 14.80 -40.92 -24.24
CA ASN A 423 16.14 -40.34 -24.13
C ASN A 423 17.26 -41.42 -24.14
N GLU A 424 16.91 -42.67 -24.30
CA GLU A 424 17.88 -43.76 -24.41
C GLU A 424 17.90 -44.26 -25.86
N ASP A 425 19.00 -43.97 -26.56
CA ASP A 425 19.25 -44.55 -27.88
C ASP A 425 20.11 -45.80 -27.72
N SER A 426 19.70 -46.91 -28.28
CA SER A 426 20.49 -48.14 -28.34
C SER A 426 20.97 -48.41 -29.76
N PRO A 427 22.28 -48.71 -29.98
CA PRO A 427 22.77 -49.11 -31.31
C PRO A 427 22.07 -50.33 -31.88
N GLU A 428 21.52 -51.18 -31.01
CA GLU A 428 20.78 -52.42 -31.35
C GLU A 428 19.26 -52.21 -31.27
N GLY A 429 18.79 -50.97 -31.07
CA GLY A 429 17.36 -50.65 -30.95
C GLY A 429 16.58 -50.85 -32.23
N ILE A 430 15.48 -51.57 -32.14
CA ILE A 430 14.53 -51.79 -33.23
C ILE A 430 13.49 -50.68 -33.17
N TRP A 431 13.22 -50.01 -34.28
CA TRP A 431 12.15 -49.02 -34.32
C TRP A 431 10.78 -49.70 -34.25
N VAL A 432 9.96 -49.25 -33.31
CA VAL A 432 8.62 -49.75 -33.07
C VAL A 432 7.59 -48.64 -33.08
N ARG A 433 6.39 -48.97 -33.45
CA ARG A 433 5.20 -48.16 -33.40
C ARG A 433 4.36 -48.62 -32.21
N ALA A 434 3.96 -47.70 -31.35
CA ALA A 434 3.04 -48.02 -30.27
C ALA A 434 1.59 -47.83 -30.71
N GLU A 435 0.85 -48.92 -30.78
CA GLU A 435 -0.58 -48.93 -31.15
C GLU A 435 -1.43 -48.40 -29.95
N ARG A 436 -2.69 -47.99 -30.25
CA ARG A 436 -3.60 -47.43 -29.20
C ARG A 436 -3.94 -48.45 -28.10
N ASP A 437 -3.82 -49.71 -28.36
CA ASP A 437 -4.04 -50.82 -27.42
C ASP A 437 -2.80 -51.13 -26.55
N GLY A 438 -1.68 -50.43 -26.78
CA GLY A 438 -0.41 -50.64 -26.09
C GLY A 438 0.49 -51.69 -26.70
N THR A 439 0.10 -52.31 -27.83
CA THR A 439 0.95 -53.25 -28.56
C THR A 439 2.07 -52.52 -29.30
N LEU A 440 3.26 -53.16 -29.40
CA LEU A 440 4.41 -52.63 -30.11
C LEU A 440 4.56 -53.38 -31.43
N THR A 441 4.48 -52.67 -32.53
CA THR A 441 4.65 -53.23 -33.89
C THR A 441 5.99 -52.74 -34.45
N GLU A 442 6.83 -53.66 -34.97
CA GLU A 442 8.12 -53.37 -35.58
C GLU A 442 7.93 -52.58 -36.88
N VAL A 443 8.65 -51.49 -37.05
CA VAL A 443 8.65 -50.70 -38.29
C VAL A 443 9.71 -51.24 -39.23
N THR A 444 9.28 -51.97 -40.23
CA THR A 444 10.17 -52.60 -41.23
C THR A 444 10.48 -51.67 -42.41
N ASP A 445 9.69 -50.65 -42.65
CA ASP A 445 9.90 -49.69 -43.75
C ASP A 445 10.63 -48.44 -43.24
N LEU A 446 11.95 -48.44 -43.43
CA LEU A 446 12.84 -47.32 -43.08
C LEU A 446 12.52 -46.02 -43.83
N ALA A 447 11.86 -46.09 -45.00
CA ALA A 447 11.44 -44.90 -45.75
C ALA A 447 10.30 -44.15 -45.03
N SER A 448 9.47 -44.84 -44.25
CA SER A 448 8.44 -44.23 -43.44
C SER A 448 9.00 -43.42 -42.27
N LEU A 449 10.19 -43.74 -41.77
CA LEU A 449 10.86 -42.99 -40.71
C LEU A 449 11.41 -41.64 -41.18
N ALA A 450 11.70 -41.48 -42.48
CA ALA A 450 12.19 -40.23 -43.07
C ALA A 450 11.13 -39.09 -43.04
N SER A 451 9.84 -39.45 -42.89
CA SER A 451 8.70 -38.52 -42.86
C SER A 451 8.06 -38.39 -41.46
N HIS A 452 8.75 -38.84 -40.43
CA HIS A 452 8.23 -38.72 -39.05
C HIS A 452 8.19 -37.26 -38.57
N GLY A 453 7.18 -36.98 -37.76
CA GLY A 453 7.07 -35.71 -37.04
C GLY A 453 7.51 -35.83 -35.60
N TRP A 454 7.31 -34.75 -34.87
CA TRP A 454 7.52 -34.70 -33.43
C TRP A 454 6.20 -34.36 -32.73
N ALA A 455 6.01 -34.89 -31.53
CA ALA A 455 4.90 -34.56 -30.68
C ALA A 455 5.34 -34.39 -29.23
N TRP A 456 4.65 -33.50 -28.52
CA TRP A 456 4.71 -33.48 -27.06
C TRP A 456 3.80 -34.55 -26.49
N LYS A 457 4.37 -35.42 -25.62
CA LYS A 457 3.67 -36.42 -24.85
C LYS A 457 3.53 -35.96 -23.43
N TYR A 458 2.33 -35.91 -22.90
CA TYR A 458 2.07 -35.56 -21.51
C TYR A 458 0.98 -36.47 -20.90
N PRO A 459 1.08 -36.75 -19.60
CA PRO A 459 0.11 -37.59 -18.90
C PRO A 459 -1.24 -36.85 -18.79
N ASP A 460 -2.32 -37.54 -19.07
CA ASP A 460 -3.66 -37.06 -18.76
C ASP A 460 -4.09 -37.47 -17.33
N ARG A 461 -5.28 -37.00 -16.90
CA ARG A 461 -5.82 -37.28 -15.55
C ARG A 461 -6.15 -38.73 -15.29
N GLN A 462 -6.25 -39.56 -16.34
CA GLN A 462 -6.62 -40.98 -16.27
C GLN A 462 -5.40 -41.91 -16.31
N GLY A 463 -4.17 -41.34 -16.36
CA GLY A 463 -2.93 -42.12 -16.41
C GLY A 463 -2.54 -42.56 -17.80
N SER A 464 -3.31 -42.23 -18.85
CA SER A 464 -2.91 -42.34 -20.24
C SER A 464 -2.08 -41.12 -20.67
N SER A 465 -1.52 -41.18 -21.88
CA SER A 465 -0.72 -40.07 -22.41
C SER A 465 -1.36 -39.53 -23.67
N THR A 466 -1.43 -38.21 -23.78
CA THR A 466 -1.92 -37.54 -24.99
C THR A 466 -0.75 -37.03 -25.82
N LEU A 467 -0.80 -37.25 -27.14
CA LEU A 467 0.21 -36.81 -28.10
C LEU A 467 -0.26 -35.55 -28.84
N HIS A 468 0.56 -34.49 -28.78
CA HIS A 468 0.28 -33.23 -29.49
C HIS A 468 1.35 -32.98 -30.55
N ILE A 469 0.95 -33.05 -31.82
CA ILE A 469 1.84 -32.89 -32.96
C ILE A 469 2.43 -31.46 -32.96
N ILE A 470 3.75 -31.38 -33.13
CA ILE A 470 4.48 -30.14 -33.33
C ILE A 470 4.49 -29.81 -34.82
N ARG A 471 4.02 -28.61 -35.18
CA ARG A 471 3.92 -28.14 -36.57
C ARG A 471 5.09 -27.24 -36.99
N GLY A 472 6.23 -27.35 -36.33
CA GLY A 472 7.41 -26.52 -36.59
C GLY A 472 8.71 -27.31 -36.52
N SER A 473 9.82 -26.61 -36.74
CA SER A 473 11.15 -27.20 -36.59
C SER A 473 11.41 -27.55 -35.13
N VAL A 474 12.05 -28.69 -34.91
CA VAL A 474 12.44 -29.19 -33.60
C VAL A 474 13.92 -29.49 -33.62
N ARG A 475 14.63 -29.03 -32.57
CA ARG A 475 16.02 -29.43 -32.31
C ARG A 475 16.06 -30.27 -31.05
N ASN A 476 16.33 -31.55 -31.23
CA ASN A 476 16.55 -32.49 -30.14
C ASN A 476 17.94 -33.12 -30.33
N VAL A 477 18.96 -32.53 -29.68
CA VAL A 477 20.32 -33.06 -29.81
C VAL A 477 20.62 -33.92 -28.59
N PRO A 478 21.05 -35.19 -28.80
CA PRO A 478 21.49 -36.05 -27.70
C PRO A 478 22.59 -35.40 -26.86
N GLY A 479 22.42 -35.39 -25.52
CA GLY A 479 23.36 -34.80 -24.59
C GLY A 479 23.09 -33.32 -24.20
N GLU A 480 22.15 -32.63 -24.85
CA GLU A 480 21.66 -31.33 -24.38
C GLU A 480 20.59 -31.50 -23.28
N ASP A 481 20.60 -30.61 -22.28
CA ASP A 481 19.62 -30.63 -21.17
C ASP A 481 18.25 -30.07 -21.58
N TYR A 482 18.10 -29.61 -22.81
CA TYR A 482 16.87 -29.04 -23.36
C TYR A 482 16.65 -29.39 -24.83
N CYS A 483 15.44 -29.17 -25.31
CA CYS A 483 15.11 -29.14 -26.71
C CYS A 483 14.49 -27.80 -27.12
N LEU A 484 14.66 -27.43 -28.40
CA LEU A 484 14.07 -26.23 -28.98
C LEU A 484 12.93 -26.63 -29.92
N THR A 485 11.77 -25.97 -29.76
CA THR A 485 10.59 -26.18 -30.61
C THR A 485 10.16 -24.85 -31.19
N GLU A 486 10.12 -24.71 -32.50
CA GLU A 486 9.71 -23.50 -33.19
C GLU A 486 8.29 -23.08 -32.83
N LEU A 487 8.09 -21.83 -32.46
CA LEU A 487 6.77 -21.25 -32.22
C LEU A 487 6.12 -20.88 -33.57
N LYS A 488 5.17 -21.67 -34.05
CA LYS A 488 4.38 -21.39 -35.26
C LYS A 488 2.97 -20.87 -34.97
N GLY A 489 2.59 -20.74 -33.69
CA GLY A 489 1.26 -20.28 -33.33
C GLY A 489 0.18 -21.35 -33.36
N ALA A 490 0.54 -22.62 -33.22
CA ALA A 490 -0.43 -23.65 -32.88
C ALA A 490 -0.87 -23.49 -31.43
N VAL A 491 -2.17 -23.40 -31.16
CA VAL A 491 -2.74 -23.25 -29.83
C VAL A 491 -3.70 -24.36 -29.54
N ARG A 492 -3.60 -24.96 -28.35
CA ARG A 492 -4.52 -26.01 -27.90
C ARG A 492 -4.87 -25.80 -26.43
N LEU A 493 -6.17 -25.75 -26.16
CA LEU A 493 -6.74 -25.81 -24.82
C LEU A 493 -7.31 -27.20 -24.64
N ASN A 494 -6.96 -27.87 -23.55
CA ASN A 494 -7.47 -29.19 -23.22
C ASN A 494 -8.10 -29.15 -21.84
N ASP A 495 -9.41 -29.39 -21.80
CA ASP A 495 -10.19 -29.53 -20.57
C ASP A 495 -9.98 -28.38 -19.59
N VAL A 496 -9.88 -27.14 -20.11
CA VAL A 496 -9.55 -25.96 -19.34
C VAL A 496 -10.75 -25.49 -18.52
N CYS A 497 -10.51 -25.35 -17.20
CA CYS A 497 -11.42 -24.68 -16.28
C CYS A 497 -10.75 -23.42 -15.75
N PHE A 498 -11.53 -22.34 -15.62
CA PHE A 498 -11.03 -21.07 -15.09
C PHE A 498 -12.13 -20.24 -14.44
N SER A 499 -11.77 -19.58 -13.35
CA SER A 499 -12.59 -18.61 -12.60
C SER A 499 -11.77 -17.40 -12.14
N TYR A 500 -12.28 -16.17 -12.38
CA TYR A 500 -11.68 -14.96 -11.77
C TYR A 500 -11.91 -14.92 -10.26
N VAL A 501 -13.02 -15.50 -9.80
CA VAL A 501 -13.38 -15.67 -8.38
C VAL A 501 -13.81 -17.12 -8.20
N PRO A 502 -13.32 -17.84 -7.19
CA PRO A 502 -13.57 -19.29 -7.01
C PRO A 502 -15.04 -19.70 -7.05
N GLU A 503 -15.93 -18.82 -6.60
CA GLU A 503 -17.38 -19.09 -6.53
C GLU A 503 -18.10 -18.95 -7.87
N LYS A 504 -17.43 -18.36 -8.89
CA LYS A 504 -18.06 -18.08 -10.20
C LYS A 504 -17.20 -18.58 -11.35
N PRO A 505 -17.29 -19.90 -11.70
CA PRO A 505 -16.55 -20.44 -12.83
C PRO A 505 -17.03 -19.84 -14.16
N ILE A 506 -16.07 -19.36 -14.97
CA ILE A 506 -16.30 -18.75 -16.30
C ILE A 506 -16.09 -19.77 -17.40
N LEU A 507 -14.98 -20.53 -17.36
CA LEU A 507 -14.72 -21.62 -18.30
C LEU A 507 -14.88 -22.95 -17.59
N LYS A 508 -15.61 -23.88 -18.23
CA LYS A 508 -15.90 -25.22 -17.70
C LYS A 508 -15.56 -26.26 -18.77
N HIS A 509 -14.46 -26.97 -18.56
CA HIS A 509 -14.03 -28.06 -19.42
C HIS A 509 -13.93 -27.67 -20.91
N VAL A 510 -13.30 -26.51 -21.18
CA VAL A 510 -13.21 -25.97 -22.55
C VAL A 510 -12.02 -26.60 -23.28
N SER A 511 -12.30 -27.19 -24.45
CA SER A 511 -11.29 -27.71 -25.37
C SER A 511 -11.41 -27.02 -26.72
N VAL A 512 -10.31 -26.38 -27.17
CA VAL A 512 -10.22 -25.63 -28.42
C VAL A 512 -8.87 -25.91 -29.07
N TYR A 513 -8.81 -25.95 -30.39
CA TYR A 513 -7.54 -26.02 -31.10
C TYR A 513 -7.51 -25.04 -32.28
N ALA A 514 -6.33 -24.51 -32.57
CA ALA A 514 -6.03 -23.68 -33.73
C ALA A 514 -4.69 -24.11 -34.33
N ASN A 515 -4.66 -24.37 -35.63
CA ASN A 515 -3.43 -24.67 -36.36
C ASN A 515 -2.73 -23.35 -36.78
N PRO A 516 -1.41 -23.39 -37.07
CA PRO A 516 -0.68 -22.22 -37.56
C PRO A 516 -1.36 -21.58 -38.77
N GLY A 517 -1.55 -20.27 -38.76
CA GLY A 517 -2.22 -19.49 -39.80
C GLY A 517 -3.74 -19.60 -39.83
N GLN A 518 -4.35 -20.42 -39.00
CA GLN A 518 -5.80 -20.54 -38.89
C GLN A 518 -6.39 -19.35 -38.12
N LYS A 519 -7.48 -18.79 -38.63
CA LYS A 519 -8.26 -17.77 -37.96
C LYS A 519 -9.44 -18.40 -37.22
N ILE A 520 -9.51 -18.22 -35.92
CA ILE A 520 -10.60 -18.68 -35.05
C ILE A 520 -11.41 -17.51 -34.56
N ALA A 521 -12.73 -17.58 -34.67
CA ALA A 521 -13.65 -16.59 -34.13
C ALA A 521 -14.44 -17.17 -32.95
N PHE A 522 -14.38 -16.53 -31.78
CA PHE A 522 -15.23 -16.90 -30.65
C PHE A 522 -16.54 -16.10 -30.71
N VAL A 523 -17.67 -16.78 -30.75
CA VAL A 523 -19.00 -16.21 -30.83
C VAL A 523 -19.80 -16.61 -29.59
N GLY A 524 -20.60 -15.67 -29.04
CA GLY A 524 -21.43 -15.91 -27.87
C GLY A 524 -21.88 -14.62 -27.21
N SER A 525 -22.78 -14.70 -26.23
CA SER A 525 -23.30 -13.57 -25.46
C SER A 525 -22.19 -12.86 -24.66
N THR A 526 -22.49 -11.64 -24.19
CA THR A 526 -21.58 -10.93 -23.25
C THR A 526 -21.44 -11.75 -21.97
N GLY A 527 -20.20 -11.93 -21.51
CA GLY A 527 -19.91 -12.78 -20.33
C GLY A 527 -19.70 -14.26 -20.61
N ALA A 528 -19.80 -14.73 -21.88
CA ALA A 528 -19.59 -16.14 -22.25
C ALA A 528 -18.11 -16.60 -22.20
N GLY A 529 -17.17 -15.80 -21.70
CA GLY A 529 -15.77 -16.19 -21.55
C GLY A 529 -14.89 -15.98 -22.79
N LYS A 530 -15.35 -15.28 -23.84
CA LYS A 530 -14.58 -15.06 -25.08
C LYS A 530 -13.23 -14.36 -24.83
N THR A 531 -13.26 -13.23 -24.14
CA THR A 531 -12.06 -12.46 -23.77
C THR A 531 -11.20 -13.23 -22.76
N THR A 532 -11.82 -14.04 -21.91
CA THR A 532 -11.11 -14.89 -20.95
C THR A 532 -10.20 -15.88 -21.64
N ILE A 533 -10.65 -16.53 -22.73
CA ILE A 533 -9.83 -17.47 -23.51
C ILE A 533 -8.58 -16.76 -24.05
N THR A 534 -8.72 -15.56 -24.63
CA THR A 534 -7.56 -14.80 -25.15
C THR A 534 -6.60 -14.37 -24.05
N ASN A 535 -7.12 -13.99 -22.88
CA ASN A 535 -6.30 -13.65 -21.73
C ASN A 535 -5.50 -14.84 -21.18
N LEU A 536 -6.09 -16.04 -21.20
CA LEU A 536 -5.42 -17.26 -20.77
C LEU A 536 -4.35 -17.71 -21.78
N ILE A 537 -4.59 -17.54 -23.10
CA ILE A 537 -3.58 -17.84 -24.13
C ILE A 537 -2.35 -16.94 -23.96
N ASN A 538 -2.55 -15.68 -23.54
CA ASN A 538 -1.47 -14.74 -23.22
C ASN A 538 -0.87 -14.98 -21.82
N ARG A 539 -1.37 -15.95 -21.07
CA ARG A 539 -0.97 -16.25 -19.69
C ARG A 539 -1.08 -15.04 -18.75
N PHE A 540 -2.12 -14.19 -18.92
CA PHE A 540 -2.42 -13.13 -17.97
C PHE A 540 -2.97 -13.66 -16.65
N TYR A 541 -3.45 -14.88 -16.64
CA TYR A 541 -3.96 -15.61 -15.47
C TYR A 541 -3.56 -17.07 -15.56
N GLU A 542 -3.36 -17.71 -14.41
CA GLU A 542 -3.18 -19.16 -14.32
C GLU A 542 -4.54 -19.86 -14.36
N ILE A 543 -4.60 -21.02 -15.02
CA ILE A 543 -5.82 -21.85 -15.12
C ILE A 543 -6.07 -22.63 -13.83
N ASP A 544 -7.35 -22.85 -13.49
CA ASP A 544 -7.72 -23.67 -12.33
C ASP A 544 -7.41 -25.14 -12.58
N SER A 545 -7.63 -25.61 -13.81
CA SER A 545 -7.34 -26.98 -14.24
C SER A 545 -7.34 -27.10 -15.77
N GLY A 546 -6.74 -28.18 -16.28
CA GLY A 546 -6.57 -28.42 -17.70
C GLY A 546 -5.16 -28.08 -18.15
N MET A 547 -5.00 -27.74 -19.45
CA MET A 547 -3.72 -27.39 -20.07
C MET A 547 -3.93 -26.47 -21.28
N ILE A 548 -3.04 -25.50 -21.44
CA ILE A 548 -2.94 -24.64 -22.63
C ILE A 548 -1.56 -24.82 -23.26
#